data_23386c01d5e0c0247c302e734f3e39bc
#
_entry.id   23386c01d5e0c0247c302e734f3e39bc
#
_cell.length_a   1.000
_cell.length_b   1.000
_cell.length_c   1.000
_cell.angle_alpha   90.00
_cell.angle_beta   90.00
_cell.angle_gamma   90.00
#
_symmetry.space_group_name_H-M   'P 1'
#
loop_
_entity.id
_entity.type
_entity.pdbx_description
1 polymer ?
#
loop_
_entity_poly.entity_id
_entity_poly.type
_entity_poly.pdbx_seq_one_letter_code
_entity_poly.pdbx_strand_id
1 'polypeptide(L)' 'MQYEMIREIFNECANNQMRDVFVQEIETDDPKKYVEDYLSGKDIELDEDVLKNGDIIINVNVSGLRQRFSFTSID' A
#
# COMPACT_ATOMS: atom_id res chain seq x y z
N MET A 1 9.57 13.05 -5.26
CA MET A 1 9.82 11.89 -6.11
C MET A 1 8.49 11.31 -6.58
N GLN A 2 8.41 10.95 -7.84
CA GLN A 2 7.17 10.38 -8.38
C GLN A 2 7.20 8.87 -8.37
N TYR A 3 6.07 8.29 -7.98
CA TYR A 3 5.92 6.84 -7.91
C TYR A 3 4.65 6.40 -8.63
N GLU A 4 4.72 5.21 -9.22
CA GLU A 4 3.51 4.47 -9.54
C GLU A 4 3.14 3.67 -8.30
N MET A 5 1.97 3.95 -7.76
CA MET A 5 1.47 3.26 -6.58
C MET A 5 0.40 2.26 -7.00
N ILE A 6 0.57 1.02 -6.60
CA ILE A 6 -0.43 -0.02 -6.78
C ILE A 6 -0.99 -0.37 -5.40
N ARG A 7 -2.27 -0.15 -5.23
CA ARG A 7 -2.96 -0.49 -3.99
C ARG A 7 -3.79 -1.74 -4.20
N GLU A 8 -3.54 -2.75 -3.39
CA GLU A 8 -4.27 -4.00 -3.42
C GLU A 8 -5.03 -4.17 -2.11
N ILE A 9 -6.32 -4.41 -2.20
CA ILE A 9 -7.16 -4.66 -1.04
C ILE A 9 -7.57 -6.12 -1.07
N PHE A 10 -7.17 -6.87 -0.04
CA PHE A 10 -7.46 -8.30 0.06
C PHE A 10 -8.77 -8.49 0.81
N ASN A 11 -9.83 -8.80 0.08
CA ASN A 11 -11.15 -8.98 0.64
C ASN A 11 -11.36 -10.47 0.90
N GLU A 12 -11.22 -10.88 2.15
CA GLU A 12 -11.38 -12.28 2.55
C GLU A 12 -12.84 -12.58 2.92
N CYS A 13 -13.73 -12.49 1.94
CA CYS A 13 -15.06 -13.05 2.12
C CYS A 13 -15.01 -14.56 1.89
N ALA A 14 -15.73 -15.30 2.69
CA ALA A 14 -15.58 -16.72 2.90
C ALA A 14 -15.59 -17.63 1.65
N ASN A 15 -15.97 -17.14 0.48
CA ASN A 15 -15.98 -17.92 -0.76
C ASN A 15 -15.43 -17.18 -1.97
N ASN A 16 -14.96 -15.95 -1.79
CA ASN A 16 -14.41 -15.17 -2.89
C ASN A 16 -13.14 -14.48 -2.42
N GLN A 17 -12.01 -14.97 -2.92
CA GLN A 17 -10.76 -14.25 -2.78
C GLN A 17 -10.77 -13.11 -3.81
N MET A 18 -11.58 -12.09 -3.56
CA MET A 18 -11.59 -10.92 -4.42
C MET A 18 -10.53 -9.94 -3.96
N ARG A 19 -9.67 -9.57 -4.88
CA ARG A 19 -8.64 -8.58 -4.65
C ARG A 19 -8.95 -7.38 -5.54
N ASP A 20 -9.20 -6.25 -4.90
CA ASP A 20 -9.35 -5.00 -5.63
C ASP A 20 -7.97 -4.39 -5.85
N VAL A 21 -7.71 -3.97 -7.09
CA VAL A 21 -6.42 -3.39 -7.47
C VAL A 21 -6.66 -2.01 -8.05
N PHE A 22 -5.95 -1.02 -7.49
CA PHE A 22 -5.99 0.36 -7.96
C PHE A 22 -4.58 0.81 -8.32
N VAL A 23 -4.42 1.45 -9.47
CA VAL A 23 -3.14 1.97 -9.94
C VAL A 23 -3.24 3.47 -10.04
N GLN A 24 -2.28 4.19 -9.46
CA GLN A 24 -2.27 5.64 -9.43
C GLN A 24 -0.84 6.16 -9.42
N GLU A 25 -0.61 7.26 -10.11
CA GLU A 25 0.67 7.97 -10.01
C GLU A 25 0.55 9.00 -8.89
N ILE A 26 1.55 9.03 -8.02
CA ILE A 26 1.58 9.96 -6.89
C ILE A 26 2.95 10.59 -6.75
N GLU A 27 3.02 11.71 -6.06
CA GLU A 27 4.26 12.34 -5.68
C GLU A 27 4.39 12.35 -4.16
N THR A 28 5.48 11.81 -3.65
CA THR A 28 5.78 11.83 -2.23
C THR A 28 7.27 11.63 -2.01
N ASP A 29 7.80 12.19 -0.94
CA ASP A 29 9.16 11.94 -0.51
C ASP A 29 9.24 10.82 0.53
N ASP A 30 8.10 10.42 1.08
CA ASP A 30 8.04 9.39 2.11
C ASP A 30 6.81 8.51 1.89
N PRO A 31 6.96 7.39 1.17
CA PRO A 31 5.83 6.48 0.91
C PRO A 31 5.15 5.98 2.18
N LYS A 32 5.92 5.70 3.22
CA LYS A 32 5.35 5.22 4.49
C LYS A 32 4.41 6.25 5.08
N LYS A 33 4.86 7.51 5.13
CA LYS A 33 4.03 8.59 5.65
C LYS A 33 2.80 8.82 4.77
N TYR A 34 2.97 8.70 3.46
CA TYR A 34 1.86 8.82 2.53
C TYR A 34 0.76 7.81 2.87
N VAL A 35 1.14 6.55 3.11
CA VAL A 35 0.17 5.51 3.46
C VAL A 35 -0.49 5.79 4.81
N GLU A 36 0.30 6.21 5.79
CA GLU A 36 -0.23 6.56 7.11
C GLU A 36 -1.27 7.67 7.01
N ASP A 37 -0.96 8.73 6.27
CA ASP A 37 -1.86 9.86 6.08
C ASP A 37 -3.09 9.45 5.26
N TYR A 38 -2.88 8.64 4.24
CA TYR A 38 -3.97 8.18 3.37
C TYR A 38 -5.00 7.39 4.15
N LEU A 39 -4.56 6.51 5.02
CA LEU A 39 -5.46 5.67 5.79
C LEU A 39 -6.04 6.41 6.99
N SER A 40 -5.31 7.41 7.51
CA SER A 40 -5.69 8.27 8.65
C SER A 40 -6.50 7.53 9.71
N GLY A 41 -6.18 6.27 9.89
CA GLY A 41 -6.98 5.38 10.69
C GLY A 41 -6.41 5.16 12.07
N LYS A 42 -7.27 4.66 12.90
CA LYS A 42 -6.93 4.11 14.19
C LYS A 42 -6.66 2.63 13.95
N ASP A 43 -5.78 2.06 14.71
CA ASP A 43 -5.47 0.63 14.65
C ASP A 43 -4.89 0.19 13.30
N ILE A 44 -3.92 0.95 12.80
CA ILE A 44 -3.19 0.58 11.61
C ILE A 44 -1.90 -0.15 12.01
N GLU A 45 -1.73 -1.37 11.53
CA GLU A 45 -0.47 -2.06 11.58
C GLU A 45 0.19 -1.94 10.23
N LEU A 46 1.43 -1.49 10.20
CA LEU A 46 2.12 -1.16 8.97
C LEU A 46 3.51 -1.79 8.97
N ASP A 47 3.87 -2.43 7.85
CA ASP A 47 5.15 -3.08 7.68
C ASP A 47 5.74 -2.65 6.33
N GLU A 48 6.89 -1.98 6.37
CA GLU A 48 7.56 -1.48 5.18
C GLU A 48 8.70 -2.40 4.78
N ASP A 49 8.75 -2.73 3.50
CA ASP A 49 9.79 -3.57 2.93
C ASP A 49 10.39 -2.85 1.73
N VAL A 50 11.69 -2.63 1.74
CA VAL A 50 12.41 -1.99 0.63
C VAL A 50 13.15 -3.06 -0.15
N LEU A 51 12.79 -3.20 -1.42
CA LEU A 51 13.40 -4.21 -2.28
C LEU A 51 14.75 -3.73 -2.81
N LYS A 52 15.53 -4.68 -3.33
CA LYS A 52 16.88 -4.39 -3.84
C LYS A 52 16.88 -3.42 -5.01
N ASN A 53 15.81 -3.42 -5.81
CA ASN A 53 15.68 -2.53 -6.97
C ASN A 53 15.18 -1.14 -6.59
N GLY A 54 14.93 -0.89 -5.30
CA GLY A 54 14.42 0.39 -4.81
C GLY A 54 12.91 0.47 -4.70
N ASP A 55 12.19 -0.55 -5.13
CA ASP A 55 10.74 -0.59 -4.94
C ASP A 55 10.40 -0.72 -3.47
N ILE A 56 9.30 -0.11 -3.07
CA ILE A 56 8.86 -0.11 -1.68
C ILE A 56 7.50 -0.81 -1.60
N ILE A 57 7.40 -1.78 -0.71
CA ILE A 57 6.15 -2.49 -0.48
C ILE A 57 5.74 -2.25 0.97
N ILE A 58 4.53 -1.74 1.15
CA ILE A 58 3.98 -1.49 2.47
C ILE A 58 2.75 -2.35 2.67
N ASN A 59 2.85 -3.30 3.58
CA ASN A 59 1.74 -4.15 3.96
C ASN A 59 1.04 -3.53 5.16
N VAL A 60 -0.27 -3.42 5.07
CA VAL A 60 -1.07 -2.73 6.09
C VAL A 60 -2.21 -3.61 6.51
N ASN A 61 -2.49 -3.61 7.80
CA ASN A 61 -3.69 -4.21 8.35
C ASN A 61 -4.50 -3.10 9.04
N VAL A 62 -5.68 -2.83 8.50
CA VAL A 62 -6.57 -1.81 9.04
C VAL A 62 -7.82 -2.50 9.55
N SER A 63 -7.94 -2.61 10.87
CA SER A 63 -9.10 -3.24 11.52
C SER A 63 -9.41 -4.63 10.95
N GLY A 64 -8.38 -5.43 10.69
CA GLY A 64 -8.53 -6.77 10.15
C GLY A 64 -8.56 -6.86 8.64
N LEU A 65 -8.62 -5.74 7.93
CA LEU A 65 -8.58 -5.73 6.47
C LEU A 65 -7.14 -5.54 6.00
N ARG A 66 -6.64 -6.50 5.24
CA ARG A 66 -5.28 -6.44 4.72
C ARG A 66 -5.22 -5.67 3.41
N GLN A 67 -4.23 -4.80 3.31
CA GLN A 67 -3.95 -4.04 2.10
C GLN A 67 -2.46 -4.04 1.82
N ARG A 68 -2.11 -3.90 0.55
CA ARG A 68 -0.71 -3.77 0.12
C ARG A 68 -0.59 -2.55 -0.77
N PHE A 69 0.40 -1.72 -0.46
CA PHE A 69 0.76 -0.57 -1.29
C PHE A 69 2.15 -0.83 -1.86
N SER A 70 2.25 -0.85 -3.18
CA SER A 70 3.53 -1.04 -3.88
C SER A 70 3.91 0.26 -4.57
N PHE A 71 5.13 0.73 -4.35
CA PHE A 71 5.62 1.98 -4.90
C PHE A 71 6.81 1.70 -5.81
N THR A 72 6.67 2.08 -7.07
CA THR A 72 7.75 1.97 -8.05
C THR A 72 8.11 3.38 -8.52
N SER A 73 9.39 3.74 -8.41
CA SER A 73 9.87 5.04 -8.87
C SER A 73 9.75 5.15 -10.39
N ILE A 74 9.20 6.27 -10.86
CA ILE A 74 9.05 6.55 -12.30
C ILE A 74 9.85 7.75 -12.75
N ASP A 75 10.72 8.28 -11.90
CA ASP A 75 11.65 9.35 -12.26
C ASP A 75 12.82 8.86 -13.11
#